data_91743a2d1ea1bb929c9b8e1606340324
#
_entry.id   91743a2d1ea1bb929c9b8e1606340324
#
_cell.length_a   1.000
_cell.length_b   1.000
_cell.length_c   1.000
_cell.angle_alpha   90.00
_cell.angle_beta   90.00
_cell.angle_gamma   90.00
#
_symmetry.space_group_name_H-M   'P 1'
#
loop_
_entity.id
_entity.type
_entity.pdbx_description
1 polymer ?
#
loop_
_entity_poly.entity_id
_entity_poly.type
_entity_poly.pdbx_seq_one_letter_code
_entity_poly.pdbx_strand_id
1 'polypeptide(L)'
;MLFEYEADPEYVRYIGFVIFSDIYRQHESVGSQMYHDLLHELNKCDSIAEIREVLHHALEATRYDQVLKQHNPNIQKVLQIVLKDYAQDITISSIADTLHMNAMYLGQLFKKETNKSFSQYLNHFRIKEAQNLLLKSNHNINEIAELVGYTSSGYFYKNFKKECGISPKEYRERYLKQPERIR
;
A
#
# COMPACT_ATOMS: atom_id res chain seq x y z
N MET A 1 -16.14 34.32 -13.97
CA MET A 1 -17.13 33.24 -14.16
C MET A 1 -16.33 32.04 -14.67
N LEU A 2 -15.75 31.29 -13.74
CA LEU A 2 -15.05 30.05 -14.03
C LEU A 2 -16.12 28.97 -14.20
N PHE A 3 -16.24 28.41 -15.39
CA PHE A 3 -17.06 27.24 -15.62
C PHE A 3 -16.41 26.08 -14.89
N GLU A 4 -16.93 25.69 -13.74
CA GLU A 4 -16.75 24.37 -13.17
C GLU A 4 -17.43 23.39 -14.15
N TYR A 5 -16.65 22.80 -15.01
CA TYR A 5 -17.08 21.66 -15.80
C TYR A 5 -17.17 20.49 -14.83
N GLU A 6 -18.33 20.27 -14.25
CA GLU A 6 -18.65 18.98 -13.62
C GLU A 6 -18.72 17.96 -14.76
N ALA A 7 -17.63 17.23 -14.92
CA ALA A 7 -17.60 16.15 -15.89
C ALA A 7 -18.65 15.11 -15.49
N ASP A 8 -19.44 14.67 -16.46
CA ASP A 8 -20.46 13.64 -16.27
C ASP A 8 -19.81 12.37 -15.65
N PRO A 9 -20.26 11.88 -14.49
CA PRO A 9 -19.72 10.68 -13.84
C PRO A 9 -19.71 9.46 -14.76
N GLU A 10 -20.69 9.29 -15.64
CA GLU A 10 -20.73 8.19 -16.62
C GLU A 10 -19.59 8.30 -17.64
N TYR A 11 -19.32 9.50 -18.10
CA TYR A 11 -18.21 9.76 -19.03
C TYR A 11 -16.85 9.50 -18.36
N VAL A 12 -16.66 9.96 -17.11
CA VAL A 12 -15.42 9.75 -16.36
C VAL A 12 -15.23 8.26 -16.04
N ARG A 13 -16.31 7.53 -15.71
CA ARG A 13 -16.30 6.08 -15.53
C ARG A 13 -15.87 5.35 -16.80
N TYR A 14 -16.41 5.76 -17.97
CA TYR A 14 -16.02 5.20 -19.26
C TYR A 14 -14.53 5.41 -19.55
N ILE A 15 -14.02 6.64 -19.37
CA ILE A 15 -12.60 6.93 -19.53
C ILE A 15 -11.74 6.12 -18.54
N GLY A 16 -12.19 6.02 -17.28
CA GLY A 16 -11.55 5.16 -16.26
C GLY A 16 -11.44 3.71 -16.70
N PHE A 17 -12.52 3.16 -17.26
CA PHE A 17 -12.54 1.80 -17.80
C PHE A 17 -11.54 1.61 -18.96
N VAL A 18 -11.47 2.56 -19.89
CA VAL A 18 -10.54 2.50 -21.03
C VAL A 18 -9.09 2.53 -20.53
N ILE A 19 -8.75 3.47 -19.65
CA ILE A 19 -7.41 3.59 -19.06
C ILE A 19 -7.05 2.31 -18.30
N PHE A 20 -7.96 1.80 -17.48
CA PHE A 20 -7.73 0.60 -16.69
C PHE A 20 -7.53 -0.65 -17.56
N SER A 21 -8.35 -0.81 -18.62
CA SER A 21 -8.21 -1.92 -19.57
C SER A 21 -6.87 -1.87 -20.33
N ASP A 22 -6.37 -0.68 -20.59
CA ASP A 22 -5.07 -0.49 -21.25
C ASP A 22 -3.90 -0.82 -20.31
N ILE A 23 -3.99 -0.38 -19.04
CA ILE A 23 -3.05 -0.75 -17.98
C ILE A 23 -3.02 -2.27 -17.80
N TYR A 24 -4.18 -2.92 -17.72
CA TYR A 24 -4.28 -4.38 -17.57
C TYR A 24 -3.67 -5.13 -18.76
N ARG A 25 -3.91 -4.65 -19.99
CA ARG A 25 -3.36 -5.27 -21.21
C ARG A 25 -1.83 -5.19 -21.24
N GLN A 26 -1.24 -4.13 -20.70
CA GLN A 26 0.21 -3.97 -20.62
C GLN A 26 0.84 -4.76 -19.46
N HIS A 27 0.03 -5.16 -18.49
CA HIS A 27 0.46 -5.84 -17.26
C HIS A 27 -0.33 -7.15 -17.03
N GLU A 28 -0.07 -8.17 -17.87
CA GLU A 28 -0.71 -9.51 -17.80
C GLU A 28 -0.57 -10.21 -16.44
N SER A 29 0.32 -9.74 -15.58
CA SER A 29 0.56 -10.24 -14.23
C SER A 29 -0.42 -9.76 -13.18
N VAL A 30 -1.20 -8.72 -13.48
CA VAL A 30 -2.36 -8.37 -12.65
C VAL A 30 -3.37 -9.49 -12.82
N GLY A 31 -3.46 -10.39 -11.85
CA GLY A 31 -4.30 -11.60 -11.95
C GLY A 31 -5.72 -11.26 -12.36
N SER A 32 -6.34 -12.14 -13.15
CA SER A 32 -7.70 -11.94 -13.67
C SER A 32 -8.72 -11.61 -12.57
N GLN A 33 -8.55 -12.15 -11.37
CA GLN A 33 -9.42 -11.85 -10.22
C GLN A 33 -9.33 -10.39 -9.81
N MET A 34 -8.14 -9.83 -9.65
CA MET A 34 -7.93 -8.44 -9.29
C MET A 34 -8.51 -7.48 -10.34
N TYR A 35 -8.40 -7.85 -11.62
CA TYR A 35 -9.02 -7.10 -12.70
C TYR A 35 -10.55 -7.06 -12.55
N HIS A 36 -11.19 -8.22 -12.28
CA HIS A 36 -12.62 -8.29 -12.07
C HIS A 36 -13.08 -7.51 -10.82
N ASP A 37 -12.32 -7.59 -9.73
CA ASP A 37 -12.63 -6.88 -8.49
C ASP A 37 -12.58 -5.35 -8.70
N LEU A 38 -11.54 -4.86 -9.35
CA LEU A 38 -11.41 -3.43 -9.67
C LEU A 38 -12.46 -2.93 -10.67
N LEU A 39 -12.84 -3.74 -11.67
CA LEU A 39 -13.96 -3.40 -12.56
C LEU A 39 -15.28 -3.32 -11.80
N HIS A 40 -15.48 -4.23 -10.85
CA HIS A 40 -16.69 -4.22 -10.02
C HIS A 40 -16.75 -2.98 -9.12
N GLU A 41 -15.60 -2.59 -8.52
CA GLU A 41 -15.51 -1.35 -7.76
C GLU A 41 -15.74 -0.12 -8.64
N LEU A 42 -15.12 -0.06 -9.82
CA LEU A 42 -15.29 1.06 -10.75
C LEU A 42 -16.77 1.25 -11.17
N ASN A 43 -17.49 0.14 -11.37
CA ASN A 43 -18.91 0.18 -11.73
C ASN A 43 -19.81 0.68 -10.60
N LYS A 44 -19.36 0.63 -9.33
CA LYS A 44 -20.12 1.12 -8.17
C LYS A 44 -19.84 2.58 -7.84
N CYS A 45 -18.83 3.20 -8.45
CA CYS A 45 -18.49 4.58 -8.19
C CYS A 45 -19.55 5.53 -8.73
N ASP A 46 -20.06 6.41 -7.88
CA ASP A 46 -21.05 7.42 -8.22
C ASP A 46 -20.45 8.83 -8.32
N SER A 47 -19.17 8.98 -8.01
CA SER A 47 -18.45 10.26 -8.04
C SER A 47 -17.09 10.14 -8.71
N ILE A 48 -16.61 11.27 -9.27
CA ILE A 48 -15.28 11.40 -9.86
C ILE A 48 -14.19 11.10 -8.80
N ALA A 49 -14.42 11.48 -7.54
CA ALA A 49 -13.48 11.23 -6.46
C ALA A 49 -13.29 9.72 -6.21
N GLU A 50 -14.39 8.95 -6.19
CA GLU A 50 -14.34 7.48 -6.05
C GLU A 50 -13.65 6.81 -7.24
N ILE A 51 -13.98 7.23 -8.46
CA ILE A 51 -13.33 6.72 -9.69
C ILE A 51 -11.82 6.96 -9.63
N ARG A 52 -11.40 8.14 -9.21
CA ARG A 52 -9.98 8.47 -9.05
C ARG A 52 -9.28 7.58 -8.03
N GLU A 53 -9.91 7.28 -6.90
CA GLU A 53 -9.35 6.38 -5.88
C GLU A 53 -9.19 4.95 -6.41
N VAL A 54 -10.19 4.43 -7.13
CA VAL A 54 -10.10 3.10 -7.75
C VAL A 54 -8.99 3.03 -8.78
N LEU A 55 -8.85 4.06 -9.64
CA LEU A 55 -7.77 4.13 -10.63
C LEU A 55 -6.40 4.28 -9.96
N HIS A 56 -6.31 5.06 -8.89
CA HIS A 56 -5.07 5.18 -8.12
C HIS A 56 -4.67 3.86 -7.50
N HIS A 57 -5.62 3.12 -6.92
CA HIS A 57 -5.38 1.77 -6.37
C HIS A 57 -4.90 0.80 -7.46
N ALA A 58 -5.52 0.84 -8.65
CA ALA A 58 -5.10 0.03 -9.79
C ALA A 58 -3.65 0.34 -10.24
N LEU A 59 -3.29 1.61 -10.31
CA LEU A 59 -1.94 2.05 -10.67
C LEU A 59 -0.90 1.63 -9.63
N GLU A 60 -1.19 1.78 -8.34
CA GLU A 60 -0.29 1.33 -7.28
C GLU A 60 -0.07 -0.19 -7.32
N ALA A 61 -1.13 -0.96 -7.60
CA ALA A 61 -1.04 -2.40 -7.75
C ALA A 61 -0.14 -2.83 -8.93
N THR A 62 -0.29 -2.18 -10.09
CA THR A 62 0.57 -2.46 -11.27
C THR A 62 2.02 -2.03 -11.05
N ARG A 63 2.23 -0.89 -10.39
CA ARG A 63 3.58 -0.41 -10.03
C ARG A 63 4.26 -1.37 -9.07
N TYR A 64 3.52 -1.89 -8.11
CA TYR A 64 4.03 -2.86 -7.15
C TYR A 64 4.44 -4.17 -7.83
N ASP A 65 3.65 -4.66 -8.78
CA ASP A 65 3.97 -5.86 -9.56
C ASP A 65 5.25 -5.70 -10.41
N GLN A 66 5.46 -4.53 -11.01
CA GLN A 66 6.71 -4.24 -11.73
C GLN A 66 7.93 -4.27 -10.80
N VAL A 67 7.81 -3.70 -9.60
CA VAL A 67 8.90 -3.73 -8.60
C VAL A 67 9.17 -5.16 -8.15
N LEU A 68 8.12 -5.98 -7.95
CA LEU A 68 8.27 -7.39 -7.59
C LEU A 68 9.04 -8.16 -8.65
N LYS A 69 8.73 -7.99 -9.93
CA LYS A 69 9.37 -8.72 -11.04
C LYS A 69 10.87 -8.46 -11.20
N GLN A 70 11.38 -7.36 -10.64
CA GLN A 70 12.81 -7.04 -10.65
C GLN A 70 13.60 -7.84 -9.61
N HIS A 71 12.92 -8.47 -8.64
CA HIS A 71 13.56 -9.23 -7.58
C HIS A 71 13.66 -10.72 -7.87
N ASN A 72 14.59 -11.38 -7.18
CA ASN A 72 14.69 -12.84 -7.16
C ASN A 72 13.33 -13.48 -6.78
N PRO A 73 12.89 -14.59 -7.43
CA PRO A 73 11.59 -15.21 -7.18
C PRO A 73 11.29 -15.53 -5.70
N ASN A 74 12.31 -15.87 -4.91
CA ASN A 74 12.13 -16.09 -3.48
C ASN A 74 11.86 -14.79 -2.74
N ILE A 75 12.48 -13.69 -3.14
CA ILE A 75 12.22 -12.37 -2.56
C ILE A 75 10.84 -11.87 -2.97
N GLN A 76 10.40 -12.11 -4.20
CA GLN A 76 9.01 -11.83 -4.61
C GLN A 76 8.00 -12.48 -3.67
N LYS A 77 8.19 -13.77 -3.32
CA LYS A 77 7.32 -14.47 -2.37
C LYS A 77 7.35 -13.82 -0.98
N VAL A 78 8.54 -13.45 -0.48
CA VAL A 78 8.67 -12.75 0.80
C VAL A 78 7.90 -11.42 0.78
N LEU A 79 8.04 -10.65 -0.28
CA LEU A 79 7.34 -9.36 -0.43
C LEU A 79 5.83 -9.54 -0.53
N GLN A 80 5.34 -10.59 -1.20
CA GLN A 80 3.91 -10.94 -1.24
C GLN A 80 3.37 -11.30 0.15
N ILE A 81 4.14 -12.05 0.95
CA ILE A 81 3.77 -12.34 2.35
C ILE A 81 3.71 -11.05 3.17
N VAL A 82 4.67 -10.15 3.01
CA VAL A 82 4.63 -8.84 3.70
C VAL A 82 3.37 -8.07 3.34
N LEU A 83 3.01 -7.97 2.06
CA LEU A 83 1.78 -7.29 1.62
C LEU A 83 0.51 -7.83 2.27
N LYS A 84 0.41 -9.15 2.34
CA LYS A 84 -0.78 -9.82 2.84
C LYS A 84 -0.85 -9.81 4.37
N ASP A 85 0.29 -10.08 5.01
CA ASP A 85 0.34 -10.46 6.43
C ASP A 85 1.15 -9.47 7.29
N TYR A 86 1.44 -8.25 6.81
CA TYR A 86 2.28 -7.28 7.53
C TYR A 86 1.81 -6.96 8.94
N ALA A 87 0.51 -7.03 9.21
CA ALA A 87 -0.05 -6.79 10.53
C ALA A 87 0.15 -7.97 11.50
N GLN A 88 0.54 -9.15 11.00
CA GLN A 88 0.79 -10.34 11.80
C GLN A 88 2.24 -10.38 12.30
N ASP A 89 2.51 -11.25 13.28
CA ASP A 89 3.87 -11.47 13.79
C ASP A 89 4.67 -12.35 12.82
N ILE A 90 5.12 -11.74 11.72
CA ILE A 90 5.94 -12.41 10.70
C ILE A 90 7.43 -12.09 10.88
N THR A 91 8.25 -13.11 10.74
CA THR A 91 9.71 -12.99 10.79
C THR A 91 10.34 -13.62 9.55
N ILE A 92 11.58 -13.22 9.24
CA ILE A 92 12.30 -13.85 8.11
C ILE A 92 12.51 -15.36 8.37
N SER A 93 12.60 -15.78 9.62
CA SER A 93 12.72 -17.20 10.01
C SER A 93 11.42 -17.96 9.71
N SER A 94 10.26 -17.44 10.16
CA SER A 94 8.98 -18.10 9.89
C SER A 94 8.66 -18.17 8.39
N ILE A 95 9.04 -17.16 7.63
CA ILE A 95 8.91 -17.16 6.18
C ILE A 95 9.86 -18.17 5.53
N ALA A 96 11.11 -18.25 6.00
CA ALA A 96 12.08 -19.22 5.50
C ALA A 96 11.61 -20.65 5.72
N ASP A 97 11.03 -20.95 6.90
CA ASP A 97 10.43 -22.25 7.20
C ASP A 97 9.29 -22.58 6.22
N THR A 98 8.41 -21.62 5.94
CA THR A 98 7.31 -21.77 4.96
C THR A 98 7.84 -22.01 3.53
N LEU A 99 8.95 -21.38 3.17
CA LEU A 99 9.56 -21.52 1.84
C LEU A 99 10.56 -22.68 1.75
N HIS A 100 10.74 -23.45 2.83
CA HIS A 100 11.73 -24.54 2.94
C HIS A 100 13.17 -24.06 2.64
N MET A 101 13.52 -22.87 3.16
CA MET A 101 14.80 -22.22 2.94
C MET A 101 15.57 -22.01 4.24
N ASN A 102 16.89 -21.86 4.12
CA ASN A 102 17.71 -21.44 5.25
C ASN A 102 17.43 -19.96 5.58
N ALA A 103 17.07 -19.67 6.84
CA ALA A 103 16.70 -18.32 7.28
C ALA A 103 17.84 -17.30 7.15
N MET A 104 19.10 -17.71 7.42
CA MET A 104 20.25 -16.83 7.28
C MET A 104 20.47 -16.47 5.80
N TYR A 105 20.40 -17.44 4.89
CA TYR A 105 20.53 -17.21 3.46
C TYR A 105 19.43 -16.29 2.95
N LEU A 106 18.15 -16.57 3.31
CA LEU A 106 17.02 -15.74 2.89
C LEU A 106 17.16 -14.30 3.40
N GLY A 107 17.59 -14.12 4.66
CA GLY A 107 17.83 -12.81 5.25
C GLY A 107 18.94 -12.00 4.54
N GLN A 108 20.04 -12.67 4.17
CA GLN A 108 21.11 -12.04 3.40
C GLN A 108 20.68 -11.67 1.99
N LEU A 109 19.96 -12.57 1.31
CA LEU A 109 19.41 -12.34 -0.03
C LEU A 109 18.42 -11.17 0.00
N PHE A 110 17.49 -11.15 0.98
CA PHE A 110 16.54 -10.06 1.16
C PHE A 110 17.24 -8.71 1.35
N LYS A 111 18.26 -8.66 2.24
CA LYS A 111 19.02 -7.44 2.48
C LYS A 111 19.78 -6.98 1.22
N LYS A 112 20.35 -7.90 0.46
CA LYS A 112 21.04 -7.61 -0.81
C LYS A 112 20.10 -6.99 -1.83
N GLU A 113 18.90 -7.53 -1.97
CA GLU A 113 17.92 -7.11 -2.99
C GLU A 113 17.17 -5.82 -2.61
N THR A 114 16.86 -5.63 -1.30
CA THR A 114 16.04 -4.50 -0.83
C THR A 114 16.83 -3.39 -0.15
N ASN A 115 18.14 -3.57 0.04
CA ASN A 115 19.03 -2.69 0.82
C ASN A 115 18.57 -2.47 2.29
N LYS A 116 17.63 -3.28 2.80
CA LYS A 116 17.12 -3.22 4.18
C LYS A 116 17.07 -4.63 4.78
N SER A 117 17.28 -4.76 6.09
CA SER A 117 16.92 -6.01 6.76
C SER A 117 15.40 -6.21 6.70
N PHE A 118 14.94 -7.47 6.81
CA PHE A 118 13.50 -7.77 6.82
C PHE A 118 12.73 -6.97 7.88
N SER A 119 13.26 -6.90 9.10
CA SER A 119 12.61 -6.12 10.18
C SER A 119 12.53 -4.63 9.87
N GLN A 120 13.57 -4.05 9.25
CA GLN A 120 13.55 -2.64 8.81
C GLN A 120 12.54 -2.42 7.70
N TYR A 121 12.44 -3.36 6.76
CA TYR A 121 11.50 -3.29 5.65
C TYR A 121 10.06 -3.40 6.15
N LEU A 122 9.76 -4.41 6.97
CA LEU A 122 8.43 -4.61 7.57
C LEU A 122 8.01 -3.40 8.41
N ASN A 123 8.93 -2.87 9.23
CA ASN A 123 8.63 -1.66 10.01
C ASN A 123 8.32 -0.46 9.12
N HIS A 124 9.10 -0.23 8.07
CA HIS A 124 8.86 0.84 7.11
C HIS A 124 7.49 0.68 6.41
N PHE A 125 7.14 -0.55 6.02
CA PHE A 125 5.84 -0.87 5.41
C PHE A 125 4.68 -0.57 6.37
N ARG A 126 4.77 -1.04 7.62
CA ARG A 126 3.77 -0.77 8.67
C ARG A 126 3.57 0.73 8.91
N ILE A 127 4.65 1.51 8.92
CA ILE A 127 4.55 2.96 9.09
C ILE A 127 3.86 3.62 7.89
N LYS A 128 4.10 3.16 6.66
CA LYS A 128 3.37 3.66 5.49
C LYS A 128 1.87 3.37 5.58
N GLU A 129 1.50 2.16 5.99
CA GLU A 129 0.08 1.83 6.19
C GLU A 129 -0.55 2.64 7.33
N ALA A 130 0.20 2.89 8.41
CA ALA A 130 -0.24 3.78 9.47
C ALA A 130 -0.47 5.23 8.97
N GLN A 131 0.38 5.75 8.10
CA GLN A 131 0.18 7.07 7.47
C GLN A 131 -1.14 7.12 6.69
N ASN A 132 -1.44 6.06 5.91
CA ASN A 132 -2.70 5.95 5.17
C ASN A 132 -3.91 5.95 6.13
N LEU A 133 -3.87 5.12 7.19
CA LEU A 133 -4.94 5.06 8.19
C LEU A 133 -5.12 6.37 8.96
N LEU A 134 -4.02 7.07 9.28
CA LEU A 134 -4.08 8.37 9.94
C LEU A 134 -4.86 9.41 9.15
N LEU A 135 -4.81 9.33 7.82
CA LEU A 135 -5.46 10.30 6.92
C LEU A 135 -6.84 9.85 6.45
N LYS A 136 -7.07 8.54 6.34
CA LYS A 136 -8.29 7.98 5.73
C LYS A 136 -9.30 7.42 6.74
N SER A 137 -8.95 7.36 8.03
CA SER A 137 -9.82 6.78 9.05
C SER A 137 -9.94 7.66 10.30
N ASN A 138 -11.03 7.42 11.06
CA ASN A 138 -11.26 8.06 12.36
C ASN A 138 -10.71 7.25 13.55
N HIS A 139 -9.95 6.18 13.29
CA HIS A 139 -9.34 5.38 14.36
C HIS A 139 -8.41 6.22 15.22
N ASN A 140 -8.39 5.96 16.52
CA ASN A 140 -7.41 6.58 17.39
C ASN A 140 -6.00 6.01 17.13
N ILE A 141 -4.96 6.68 17.61
CA ILE A 141 -3.57 6.34 17.28
C ILE A 141 -3.17 4.96 17.82
N ASN A 142 -3.73 4.53 18.97
CA ASN A 142 -3.45 3.21 19.53
C ASN A 142 -4.12 2.11 18.70
N GLU A 143 -5.35 2.31 18.27
CA GLU A 143 -6.03 1.39 17.35
C GLU A 143 -5.25 1.25 16.03
N ILE A 144 -4.75 2.35 15.48
CA ILE A 144 -3.92 2.31 14.26
C ILE A 144 -2.65 1.51 14.51
N ALA A 145 -1.98 1.69 15.66
CA ALA A 145 -0.79 0.92 15.99
C ALA A 145 -1.08 -0.59 16.00
N GLU A 146 -2.19 -1.01 16.60
CA GLU A 146 -2.63 -2.41 16.62
C GLU A 146 -2.99 -2.92 15.22
N LEU A 147 -3.77 -2.16 14.45
CA LEU A 147 -4.17 -2.49 13.08
C LEU A 147 -2.98 -2.72 12.14
N VAL A 148 -1.88 -1.99 12.34
CA VAL A 148 -0.68 -2.18 11.52
C VAL A 148 0.34 -3.15 12.16
N GLY A 149 -0.04 -3.87 13.22
CA GLY A 149 0.73 -4.99 13.79
C GLY A 149 1.76 -4.60 14.84
N TYR A 150 1.60 -3.47 15.55
CA TYR A 150 2.42 -3.16 16.72
C TYR A 150 1.73 -3.62 18.00
N THR A 151 2.42 -4.41 18.79
CA THR A 151 1.97 -4.87 20.12
C THR A 151 2.15 -3.81 21.20
N SER A 152 2.95 -2.78 20.95
CA SER A 152 3.24 -1.67 21.87
C SER A 152 3.09 -0.33 21.18
N SER A 153 2.16 0.49 21.68
CA SER A 153 1.96 1.86 21.19
C SER A 153 3.22 2.72 21.35
N GLY A 154 3.98 2.54 22.45
CA GLY A 154 5.23 3.26 22.66
C GLY A 154 6.29 2.92 21.60
N TYR A 155 6.39 1.65 21.20
CA TYR A 155 7.29 1.23 20.13
C TYR A 155 6.83 1.76 18.76
N PHE A 156 5.53 1.76 18.50
CA PHE A 156 4.94 2.41 17.32
C PHE A 156 5.30 3.89 17.24
N TYR A 157 5.05 4.66 18.31
CA TYR A 157 5.36 6.10 18.35
C TYR A 157 6.83 6.38 18.05
N LYS A 158 7.74 5.61 18.65
CA LYS A 158 9.19 5.74 18.42
C LYS A 158 9.56 5.50 16.96
N ASN A 159 9.03 4.43 16.36
CA ASN A 159 9.32 4.09 14.97
C ASN A 159 8.68 5.08 13.99
N PHE A 160 7.44 5.49 14.25
CA PHE A 160 6.76 6.47 13.42
C PHE A 160 7.51 7.80 13.39
N LYS A 161 7.89 8.32 14.58
CA LYS A 161 8.67 9.56 14.67
C LYS A 161 10.05 9.44 14.01
N LYS A 162 10.69 8.28 14.11
CA LYS A 162 11.95 8.00 13.44
C LYS A 162 11.83 8.05 11.91
N GLU A 163 10.78 7.48 11.34
CA GLU A 163 10.56 7.41 9.89
C GLU A 163 10.00 8.73 9.32
N CYS A 164 9.09 9.39 10.04
CA CYS A 164 8.34 10.54 9.55
C CYS A 164 8.86 11.89 10.06
N GLY A 165 9.79 11.89 11.03
CA GLY A 165 10.32 13.11 11.66
C GLY A 165 9.40 13.74 12.70
N ILE A 166 8.10 13.42 12.70
CA ILE A 166 7.05 13.96 13.59
C ILE A 166 6.22 12.82 14.19
N SER A 167 5.49 13.11 15.27
CA SER A 167 4.63 12.12 15.90
C SER A 167 3.39 11.78 15.06
N PRO A 168 2.73 10.61 15.26
CA PRO A 168 1.48 10.27 14.56
C PRO A 168 0.39 11.32 14.72
N LYS A 169 0.28 11.91 15.91
CA LYS A 169 -0.69 12.99 16.20
C LYS A 169 -0.41 14.23 15.37
N GLU A 170 0.84 14.72 15.42
CA GLU A 170 1.28 15.88 14.62
C GLU A 170 1.12 15.61 13.12
N TYR A 171 1.38 14.37 12.66
CA TYR A 171 1.19 13.94 11.27
C TYR A 171 -0.27 14.10 10.86
N ARG A 172 -1.21 13.54 11.64
CA ARG A 172 -2.65 13.65 11.40
C ARG A 172 -3.11 15.12 11.38
N GLU A 173 -2.74 15.90 12.37
CA GLU A 173 -3.13 17.31 12.46
C GLU A 173 -2.60 18.14 11.30
N ARG A 174 -1.38 17.89 10.88
CA ARG A 174 -0.72 18.64 9.80
C ARG A 174 -1.31 18.35 8.42
N TYR A 175 -1.63 17.09 8.15
CA TYR A 175 -2.05 16.66 6.80
C TYR A 175 -3.57 16.58 6.65
N LEU A 176 -4.37 16.38 7.71
CA LEU A 176 -5.83 16.52 7.64
C LEU A 176 -6.30 17.99 7.50
N LYS A 177 -5.53 18.94 8.04
CA LYS A 177 -5.86 20.39 7.94
C LYS A 177 -5.45 21.01 6.60
N GLN A 178 -4.90 20.26 5.65
CA GLN A 178 -4.53 20.73 4.31
C GLN A 178 -5.23 19.89 3.23
N PRO A 179 -6.56 20.05 3.01
CA PRO A 179 -7.21 19.37 1.89
C PRO A 179 -6.81 19.92 0.51
N GLU A 180 -6.00 21.00 0.44
CA GLU A 180 -5.74 21.72 -0.81
C GLU A 180 -4.26 22.01 -1.10
N ARG A 181 -3.38 21.02 -1.14
CA ARG A 181 -2.06 21.18 -1.77
C ARG A 181 -1.52 19.88 -2.36
N ILE A 182 -2.29 19.29 -3.28
CA ILE A 182 -1.71 18.44 -4.32
C ILE A 182 -2.17 19.03 -5.65
N ARG A 183 -1.39 20.01 -6.13
CA ARG A 183 -1.38 20.43 -7.52
C ARG A 183 -0.41 19.57 -8.30
#